data_e50dc12c3571592c291a99632f1855d7
#
_entry.id   e50dc12c3571592c291a99632f1855d7
#
_cell.length_a   1.000
_cell.length_b   1.000
_cell.length_c   1.000
_cell.angle_alpha   90.00
_cell.angle_beta   90.00
_cell.angle_gamma   90.00
#
_symmetry.space_group_name_H-M   'P 1'
#
loop_
_entity.id
_entity.type
_entity.pdbx_description
1 polymer ?
#
loop_
_entity_poly.entity_id
_entity_poly.type
_entity_poly.pdbx_seq_one_letter_code
_entity_poly.pdbx_strand_id
1 'polypeptide(L)'
;MEIPNALPERGAAPAGPVAPAQVQPIVVALIGLPGAGKSVVARALADQLGLRRVCRDTIRHAMFPVCSYSFAEKRAAFRAVMLALEINCLLGESTVIDGVTFSRRRDLVRVDSVIRHYGFTPIPIYLDCPPGVAHGRIASEIEHNQHVARDRTPDLVYEVQARFDTPPPNALVVNANQPAADVCRIVVDAVAGIRRGSPANDAPQGGVA
;
A
#
# COMPACT_ATOMS: atom_id res chain seq x y z
N MET A 1 -73.18 -19.99 -23.66
CA MET A 1 -72.01 -19.92 -24.59
C MET A 1 -70.99 -19.05 -23.87
N GLU A 2 -70.18 -19.69 -23.01
CA GLU A 2 -69.16 -19.01 -22.17
C GLU A 2 -67.83 -19.00 -22.88
N ILE A 3 -67.20 -17.84 -22.94
CA ILE A 3 -65.87 -17.67 -23.52
C ILE A 3 -64.89 -17.70 -22.38
N PRO A 4 -63.90 -18.63 -22.33
CA PRO A 4 -62.87 -18.59 -21.29
C PRO A 4 -61.80 -17.56 -21.66
N ASN A 5 -61.67 -16.57 -20.81
CA ASN A 5 -60.60 -15.55 -20.85
C ASN A 5 -59.41 -16.03 -20.01
N ALA A 6 -58.47 -16.71 -20.63
CA ALA A 6 -57.19 -17.06 -20.00
C ALA A 6 -56.08 -16.21 -20.65
N LEU A 7 -55.62 -15.20 -19.89
CA LEU A 7 -54.38 -14.46 -20.22
C LEU A 7 -53.16 -15.36 -19.94
N PRO A 8 -52.18 -15.40 -20.84
CA PRO A 8 -50.96 -16.15 -20.58
C PRO A 8 -50.10 -15.47 -19.50
N GLU A 9 -49.67 -16.27 -18.53
CA GLU A 9 -48.70 -15.85 -17.49
C GLU A 9 -47.42 -15.33 -18.17
N ARG A 10 -47.03 -14.11 -17.75
CA ARG A 10 -45.75 -13.54 -18.20
C ARG A 10 -44.63 -14.33 -17.55
N GLY A 11 -43.96 -15.18 -18.33
CA GLY A 11 -42.73 -15.83 -17.91
C GLY A 11 -41.72 -14.80 -17.44
N ALA A 12 -41.07 -15.07 -16.32
CA ALA A 12 -40.00 -14.26 -15.75
C ALA A 12 -38.91 -14.09 -16.82
N ALA A 13 -38.55 -12.84 -17.09
CA ALA A 13 -37.45 -12.54 -17.99
C ALA A 13 -36.15 -13.15 -17.43
N PRO A 14 -35.28 -13.72 -18.28
CA PRO A 14 -34.00 -14.26 -17.84
C PRO A 14 -33.19 -13.11 -17.22
N ALA A 15 -32.59 -13.37 -16.05
CA ALA A 15 -31.68 -12.43 -15.37
C ALA A 15 -30.60 -12.03 -16.37
N GLY A 16 -30.50 -10.74 -16.67
CA GLY A 16 -29.47 -10.20 -17.54
C GLY A 16 -28.06 -10.55 -17.03
N PRO A 17 -27.02 -10.47 -17.88
CA PRO A 17 -25.66 -10.79 -17.48
C PRO A 17 -25.28 -9.95 -16.24
N VAL A 18 -24.86 -10.65 -15.18
CA VAL A 18 -24.32 -10.02 -13.96
C VAL A 18 -23.15 -9.17 -14.40
N ALA A 19 -23.25 -7.85 -14.23
CA ALA A 19 -22.15 -6.94 -14.53
C ALA A 19 -20.89 -7.43 -13.79
N PRO A 20 -19.71 -7.46 -14.43
CA PRO A 20 -18.48 -7.89 -13.78
C PRO A 20 -18.30 -7.02 -12.53
N ALA A 21 -18.02 -7.67 -11.39
CA ALA A 21 -17.78 -6.99 -10.12
C ALA A 21 -16.75 -5.88 -10.36
N GLN A 22 -17.17 -4.63 -10.21
CA GLN A 22 -16.26 -3.49 -10.42
C GLN A 22 -15.17 -3.56 -9.36
N VAL A 23 -13.96 -3.85 -9.80
CA VAL A 23 -12.78 -3.86 -8.93
C VAL A 23 -12.53 -2.43 -8.50
N GLN A 24 -12.68 -2.17 -7.20
CA GLN A 24 -12.54 -0.82 -6.65
C GLN A 24 -11.08 -0.33 -6.80
N PRO A 25 -10.86 0.87 -7.37
CA PRO A 25 -9.52 1.41 -7.51
C PRO A 25 -8.97 1.81 -6.14
N ILE A 26 -7.74 1.41 -5.85
CA ILE A 26 -7.11 1.55 -4.53
C ILE A 26 -5.73 2.19 -4.61
N VAL A 27 -5.33 2.82 -3.50
CA VAL A 27 -3.94 3.23 -3.28
C VAL A 27 -3.45 2.67 -1.95
N VAL A 28 -2.40 1.86 -2.01
CA VAL A 28 -1.76 1.28 -0.82
C VAL A 28 -0.62 2.18 -0.36
N ALA A 29 -0.67 2.62 0.90
CA ALA A 29 0.42 3.34 1.58
C ALA A 29 1.09 2.43 2.61
N LEU A 30 2.32 2.02 2.35
CA LEU A 30 3.10 1.15 3.25
C LEU A 30 3.81 2.00 4.31
N ILE A 31 3.36 1.87 5.55
CA ILE A 31 3.88 2.58 6.73
C ILE A 31 4.86 1.66 7.47
N GLY A 32 5.96 2.18 8.00
CA GLY A 32 6.88 1.40 8.84
C GLY A 32 8.30 1.91 8.79
N LEU A 33 9.14 1.42 9.70
CA LEU A 33 10.54 1.78 9.83
C LEU A 33 11.35 1.46 8.55
N PRO A 34 12.48 2.12 8.30
CA PRO A 34 13.48 1.61 7.38
C PRO A 34 13.82 0.16 7.76
N GLY A 35 14.01 -0.76 6.81
CA GLY A 35 14.26 -2.18 7.10
C GLY A 35 13.01 -3.02 7.46
N ALA A 36 11.80 -2.43 7.57
CA ALA A 36 10.57 -3.18 7.87
C ALA A 36 10.05 -4.07 6.71
N GLY A 37 10.69 -4.07 5.55
CA GLY A 37 10.31 -4.93 4.42
C GLY A 37 9.32 -4.30 3.44
N LYS A 38 9.04 -2.99 3.52
CA LYS A 38 8.07 -2.29 2.64
C LYS A 38 8.28 -2.53 1.15
N SER A 39 9.52 -2.47 0.68
CA SER A 39 9.82 -2.64 -0.74
C SER A 39 9.62 -4.08 -1.23
N VAL A 40 9.73 -5.07 -0.36
CA VAL A 40 9.42 -6.46 -0.68
C VAL A 40 7.92 -6.63 -0.86
N VAL A 41 7.14 -6.10 0.08
CA VAL A 41 5.67 -6.09 0.02
C VAL A 41 5.16 -5.29 -1.19
N ALA A 42 5.76 -4.13 -1.49
CA ALA A 42 5.37 -3.31 -2.64
C ALA A 42 5.58 -4.06 -3.97
N ARG A 43 6.67 -4.81 -4.10
CA ARG A 43 6.90 -5.68 -5.27
C ARG A 43 5.85 -6.79 -5.34
N ALA A 44 5.59 -7.48 -4.24
CA ALA A 44 4.58 -8.55 -4.21
C ALA A 44 3.18 -8.05 -4.63
N LEU A 45 2.77 -6.86 -4.16
CA LEU A 45 1.51 -6.22 -4.55
C LEU A 45 1.49 -5.85 -6.05
N ALA A 46 2.59 -5.33 -6.58
CA ALA A 46 2.70 -5.02 -8.00
C ALA A 46 2.62 -6.28 -8.87
N ASP A 47 3.39 -7.31 -8.50
CA ASP A 47 3.53 -8.54 -9.30
C ASP A 47 2.26 -9.41 -9.25
N GLN A 48 1.59 -9.52 -8.08
CA GLN A 48 0.46 -10.42 -7.89
C GLN A 48 -0.90 -9.77 -8.10
N LEU A 49 -1.03 -8.46 -7.85
CA LEU A 49 -2.30 -7.74 -7.98
C LEU A 49 -2.28 -6.68 -9.09
N GLY A 50 -1.18 -6.53 -9.80
CA GLY A 50 -1.04 -5.57 -10.90
C GLY A 50 -1.06 -4.09 -10.46
N LEU A 51 -0.70 -3.78 -9.19
CA LEU A 51 -0.63 -2.39 -8.74
C LEU A 51 0.56 -1.67 -9.38
N ARG A 52 0.36 -0.41 -9.79
CA ARG A 52 1.46 0.46 -10.20
C ARG A 52 2.33 0.80 -8.99
N ARG A 53 3.62 0.45 -9.05
CA ARG A 53 4.56 0.77 -7.97
C ARG A 53 5.20 2.15 -8.19
N VAL A 54 4.91 3.10 -7.29
CA VAL A 54 5.55 4.42 -7.26
C VAL A 54 6.63 4.39 -6.17
N CYS A 55 7.89 4.28 -6.58
CA CYS A 55 9.03 4.19 -5.66
C CYS A 55 9.79 5.52 -5.58
N ARG A 56 9.77 6.15 -4.38
CA ARG A 56 10.47 7.41 -4.13
C ARG A 56 11.97 7.33 -4.42
N ASP A 57 12.61 6.23 -4.06
CA ASP A 57 14.06 6.11 -4.19
C ASP A 57 14.47 5.96 -5.66
N THR A 58 13.68 5.24 -6.47
CA THR A 58 13.86 5.18 -7.93
C THR A 58 13.65 6.55 -8.58
N ILE A 59 12.59 7.26 -8.20
CA ILE A 59 12.31 8.60 -8.70
C ILE A 59 13.45 9.56 -8.34
N ARG A 60 13.89 9.55 -7.08
CA ARG A 60 14.99 10.40 -6.63
C ARG A 60 16.27 10.13 -7.41
N HIS A 61 16.61 8.86 -7.62
CA HIS A 61 17.81 8.50 -8.38
C HIS A 61 17.74 8.93 -9.85
N ALA A 62 16.56 8.87 -10.46
CA ALA A 62 16.35 9.36 -11.81
C ALA A 62 16.46 10.90 -11.90
N MET A 63 15.96 11.63 -10.88
CA MET A 63 16.05 13.09 -10.83
C MET A 63 17.45 13.60 -10.48
N PHE A 64 18.18 12.87 -9.63
CA PHE A 64 19.48 13.25 -9.08
C PHE A 64 20.46 12.10 -9.25
N PRO A 65 21.17 12.00 -10.39
CA PRO A 65 22.15 10.93 -10.64
C PRO A 65 23.25 10.87 -9.56
N VAL A 66 23.63 12.03 -9.00
CA VAL A 66 24.51 12.14 -7.83
C VAL A 66 23.66 12.71 -6.68
N CYS A 67 23.13 11.80 -5.85
CA CYS A 67 22.28 12.18 -4.71
C CYS A 67 23.11 12.77 -3.55
N SER A 68 22.73 13.95 -3.08
CA SER A 68 23.25 14.54 -1.83
C SER A 68 22.41 14.16 -0.61
N TYR A 69 21.22 13.59 -0.84
CA TYR A 69 20.22 13.24 0.19
C TYR A 69 19.80 14.41 1.08
N SER A 70 19.98 15.62 0.59
CA SER A 70 19.58 16.85 1.27
C SER A 70 18.07 16.90 1.51
N PHE A 71 17.66 17.80 2.42
CA PHE A 71 16.25 18.04 2.67
C PHE A 71 15.50 18.49 1.39
N ALA A 72 16.15 19.31 0.56
CA ALA A 72 15.60 19.78 -0.71
C ALA A 72 15.34 18.62 -1.68
N GLU A 73 16.31 17.70 -1.86
CA GLU A 73 16.14 16.51 -2.70
C GLU A 73 15.03 15.58 -2.16
N LYS A 74 15.02 15.32 -0.83
CA LYS A 74 13.99 14.49 -0.19
C LYS A 74 12.59 15.07 -0.43
N ARG A 75 12.46 16.40 -0.36
CA ARG A 75 11.21 17.11 -0.61
C ARG A 75 10.81 17.08 -2.09
N ALA A 76 11.77 17.29 -3.00
CA ALA A 76 11.53 17.22 -4.44
C ALA A 76 11.10 15.81 -4.87
N ALA A 77 11.79 14.77 -4.40
CA ALA A 77 11.43 13.38 -4.67
C ALA A 77 10.02 13.04 -4.15
N PHE A 78 9.64 13.52 -2.96
CA PHE A 78 8.28 13.31 -2.44
C PHE A 78 7.22 14.03 -3.30
N ARG A 79 7.49 15.25 -3.80
CA ARG A 79 6.60 15.93 -4.74
C ARG A 79 6.41 15.15 -6.04
N ALA A 80 7.48 14.58 -6.55
CA ALA A 80 7.42 13.75 -7.76
C ALA A 80 6.64 12.45 -7.52
N VAL A 81 6.73 11.85 -6.34
CA VAL A 81 5.86 10.73 -5.92
C VAL A 81 4.40 11.16 -5.95
N MET A 82 4.06 12.34 -5.42
CA MET A 82 2.68 12.84 -5.40
C MET A 82 2.15 13.09 -6.82
N LEU A 83 2.97 13.64 -7.71
CA LEU A 83 2.60 13.84 -9.12
C LEU A 83 2.39 12.49 -9.84
N ALA A 84 3.29 11.52 -9.65
CA ALA A 84 3.14 10.18 -10.22
C ALA A 84 1.87 9.48 -9.71
N LEU A 85 1.55 9.64 -8.42
CA LEU A 85 0.32 9.14 -7.83
C LEU A 85 -0.93 9.77 -8.47
N GLU A 86 -0.92 11.10 -8.63
CA GLU A 86 -2.01 11.83 -9.28
C GLU A 86 -2.24 11.36 -10.71
N ILE A 87 -1.17 11.20 -11.49
CA ILE A 87 -1.26 10.68 -12.86
C ILE A 87 -1.85 9.26 -12.87
N ASN A 88 -1.43 8.38 -11.97
CA ASN A 88 -1.99 7.04 -11.89
C ASN A 88 -3.49 7.06 -11.53
N CYS A 89 -3.90 7.95 -10.63
CA CYS A 89 -5.32 8.13 -10.30
C CYS A 89 -6.12 8.63 -11.51
N LEU A 90 -5.59 9.59 -12.28
CA LEU A 90 -6.22 10.06 -13.53
C LEU A 90 -6.40 8.94 -14.56
N LEU A 91 -5.45 8.00 -14.59
CA LEU A 91 -5.50 6.84 -15.50
C LEU A 91 -6.34 5.67 -14.96
N GLY A 92 -6.93 5.79 -13.77
CA GLY A 92 -7.69 4.70 -13.13
C GLY A 92 -6.82 3.56 -12.57
N GLU A 93 -5.50 3.78 -12.42
CA GLU A 93 -4.53 2.75 -12.08
C GLU A 93 -4.34 2.62 -10.56
N SER A 94 -4.70 1.48 -10.00
CA SER A 94 -4.40 1.15 -8.60
C SER A 94 -2.89 1.18 -8.34
N THR A 95 -2.50 1.76 -7.20
CA THR A 95 -1.09 2.11 -6.94
C THR A 95 -0.63 1.65 -5.56
N VAL A 96 0.64 1.25 -5.45
CA VAL A 96 1.35 1.10 -4.17
C VAL A 96 2.50 2.09 -4.08
N ILE A 97 2.57 2.84 -2.96
CA ILE A 97 3.63 3.80 -2.70
C ILE A 97 4.75 3.11 -1.92
N ASP A 98 5.96 3.14 -2.49
CA ASP A 98 7.18 2.54 -1.92
C ASP A 98 8.27 3.59 -1.65
N GLY A 99 9.25 3.23 -0.81
CA GLY A 99 10.38 4.09 -0.47
C GLY A 99 10.04 5.26 0.46
N VAL A 100 8.80 5.37 0.94
CA VAL A 100 8.37 6.35 1.95
C VAL A 100 8.10 5.63 3.26
N THR A 101 8.59 6.15 4.39
CA THR A 101 8.34 5.55 5.71
C THR A 101 6.96 5.90 6.26
N PHE A 102 6.38 7.01 5.78
CA PHE A 102 5.17 7.63 6.35
C PHE A 102 5.25 7.80 7.87
N SER A 103 6.45 8.12 8.36
CA SER A 103 6.69 8.37 9.79
C SER A 103 5.99 9.63 10.30
N ARG A 104 5.46 10.46 9.42
CA ARG A 104 4.69 11.66 9.77
C ARG A 104 3.28 11.55 9.21
N ARG A 105 2.29 11.67 10.08
CA ARG A 105 0.87 11.61 9.74
C ARG A 105 0.48 12.61 8.64
N ARG A 106 1.09 13.78 8.63
CA ARG A 106 0.85 14.82 7.60
C ARG A 106 1.13 14.32 6.16
N ASP A 107 2.06 13.39 5.98
CA ASP A 107 2.40 12.89 4.65
C ASP A 107 1.34 11.89 4.17
N LEU A 108 0.75 11.10 5.08
CA LEU A 108 -0.42 10.27 4.79
C LEU A 108 -1.65 11.11 4.48
N VAL A 109 -1.89 12.20 5.22
CA VAL A 109 -3.01 13.12 4.96
C VAL A 109 -2.92 13.72 3.56
N ARG A 110 -1.72 14.07 3.11
CA ARG A 110 -1.50 14.58 1.74
C ARG A 110 -1.85 13.54 0.68
N VAL A 111 -1.40 12.30 0.87
CA VAL A 111 -1.74 11.19 -0.02
C VAL A 111 -3.24 10.98 -0.03
N ASP A 112 -3.88 10.88 1.13
CA ASP A 112 -5.32 10.67 1.29
C ASP A 112 -6.14 11.77 0.57
N SER A 113 -5.72 13.04 0.70
CA SER A 113 -6.37 14.17 0.03
C SER A 113 -6.36 14.03 -1.50
N VAL A 114 -5.23 13.62 -2.09
CA VAL A 114 -5.12 13.43 -3.54
C VAL A 114 -6.02 12.26 -3.98
N ILE A 115 -5.86 11.09 -3.38
CA ILE A 115 -6.53 9.87 -3.86
C ILE A 115 -8.04 9.92 -3.71
N ARG A 116 -8.55 10.57 -2.64
CA ARG A 116 -10.01 10.77 -2.45
C ARG A 116 -10.60 11.72 -3.47
N HIS A 117 -9.83 12.72 -3.91
CA HIS A 117 -10.27 13.62 -4.98
C HIS A 117 -10.61 12.87 -6.27
N TYR A 118 -9.89 11.78 -6.55
CA TYR A 118 -10.14 10.92 -7.72
C TYR A 118 -11.03 9.70 -7.43
N GLY A 119 -11.65 9.61 -6.25
CA GLY A 119 -12.55 8.52 -5.89
C GLY A 119 -11.87 7.19 -5.55
N PHE A 120 -10.55 7.21 -5.30
CA PHE A 120 -9.82 6.01 -4.90
C PHE A 120 -9.96 5.71 -3.40
N THR A 121 -9.88 4.42 -3.06
CA THR A 121 -9.87 3.97 -1.67
C THR A 121 -8.45 3.90 -1.12
N PRO A 122 -8.14 4.66 -0.04
CA PRO A 122 -6.85 4.57 0.63
C PRO A 122 -6.77 3.30 1.48
N ILE A 123 -5.66 2.56 1.35
CA ILE A 123 -5.35 1.39 2.18
C ILE A 123 -4.01 1.64 2.89
N PRO A 124 -4.02 2.22 4.11
CA PRO A 124 -2.82 2.32 4.92
C PRO A 124 -2.50 0.95 5.53
N ILE A 125 -1.25 0.49 5.36
CA ILE A 125 -0.75 -0.77 5.93
C ILE A 125 0.47 -0.46 6.77
N TYR A 126 0.41 -0.76 8.06
CA TYR A 126 1.52 -0.61 8.98
C TYR A 126 2.25 -1.93 9.15
N LEU A 127 3.49 -1.97 8.67
CA LEU A 127 4.41 -3.09 8.88
C LEU A 127 5.10 -2.88 10.24
N ASP A 128 4.54 -3.52 11.27
CA ASP A 128 5.07 -3.47 12.62
C ASP A 128 6.30 -4.36 12.72
N CYS A 129 7.47 -3.72 12.80
CA CYS A 129 8.77 -4.36 12.86
C CYS A 129 9.54 -3.84 14.06
N PRO A 130 10.02 -4.71 14.98
CA PRO A 130 10.88 -4.30 16.06
C PRO A 130 12.11 -3.55 15.55
N PRO A 131 12.50 -2.42 16.17
CA PRO A 131 13.61 -1.60 15.68
C PRO A 131 14.92 -2.36 15.54
N GLY A 132 15.24 -3.25 16.50
CA GLY A 132 16.45 -4.08 16.43
C GLY A 132 16.46 -5.03 15.23
N VAL A 133 15.29 -5.59 14.84
CA VAL A 133 15.16 -6.44 13.65
C VAL A 133 15.33 -5.62 12.38
N ALA A 134 14.71 -4.44 12.31
CA ALA A 134 14.83 -3.53 11.18
C ALA A 134 16.29 -3.04 10.99
N HIS A 135 16.98 -2.74 12.10
CA HIS A 135 18.40 -2.37 12.14
C HIS A 135 19.28 -3.49 11.57
N GLY A 136 19.12 -4.72 12.08
CA GLY A 136 19.89 -5.88 11.60
C GLY A 136 19.69 -6.15 10.11
N ARG A 137 18.46 -6.00 9.60
CA ARG A 137 18.16 -6.14 8.16
C ARG A 137 18.89 -5.10 7.32
N ILE A 138 18.93 -3.82 7.76
CA ILE A 138 19.68 -2.78 7.04
C ILE A 138 21.18 -3.06 7.07
N ALA A 139 21.75 -3.49 8.18
CA ALA A 139 23.17 -3.86 8.27
C ALA A 139 23.50 -4.96 7.25
N SER A 140 22.71 -6.01 7.19
CA SER A 140 22.89 -7.10 6.22
C SER A 140 22.71 -6.64 4.76
N GLU A 141 21.72 -5.76 4.46
CA GLU A 141 21.54 -5.19 3.11
C GLU A 141 22.76 -4.39 2.65
N ILE A 142 23.43 -3.67 3.56
CA ILE A 142 24.65 -2.88 3.27
C ILE A 142 25.82 -3.81 2.97
N GLU A 143 26.05 -4.83 3.79
CA GLU A 143 27.11 -5.81 3.59
C GLU A 143 27.02 -6.49 2.22
N HIS A 144 25.80 -6.75 1.71
CA HIS A 144 25.56 -7.39 0.42
C HIS A 144 25.35 -6.42 -0.75
N ASN A 145 25.49 -5.09 -0.53
CA ASN A 145 25.32 -4.03 -1.54
C ASN A 145 23.96 -4.07 -2.30
N GLN A 146 22.89 -4.46 -1.59
CA GLN A 146 21.59 -4.78 -2.21
C GLN A 146 20.62 -3.60 -2.31
N HIS A 147 20.97 -2.38 -1.88
CA HIS A 147 20.01 -1.27 -1.84
C HIS A 147 20.37 -0.07 -2.73
N VAL A 148 19.35 0.49 -3.41
CA VAL A 148 19.47 1.67 -4.29
C VAL A 148 19.80 2.95 -3.53
N ALA A 149 19.31 3.12 -2.30
CA ALA A 149 19.56 4.30 -1.47
C ALA A 149 20.85 4.11 -0.65
N ARG A 150 21.88 4.88 -0.98
CA ARG A 150 23.21 4.82 -0.35
C ARG A 150 23.30 5.60 0.99
N ASP A 151 22.27 6.37 1.37
CA ASP A 151 22.19 7.11 2.65
C ASP A 151 21.62 6.28 3.80
N ARG A 152 21.35 5.00 3.58
CA ARG A 152 20.84 4.12 4.61
C ARG A 152 21.97 3.68 5.55
N THR A 153 21.89 4.16 6.77
CA THR A 153 22.68 3.63 7.88
C THR A 153 21.74 2.83 8.80
N PRO A 154 22.24 1.83 9.54
CA PRO A 154 21.42 1.11 10.51
C PRO A 154 20.81 2.05 11.56
N ASP A 155 21.53 3.09 11.98
CA ASP A 155 21.09 4.08 12.97
C ASP A 155 19.88 4.91 12.51
N LEU A 156 19.68 5.03 11.19
CA LEU A 156 18.49 5.69 10.62
C LEU A 156 17.17 5.10 11.15
N VAL A 157 17.17 3.82 11.58
CA VAL A 157 16.00 3.16 12.16
C VAL A 157 15.57 3.89 13.44
N TYR A 158 16.52 4.14 14.35
CA TYR A 158 16.25 4.79 15.64
C TYR A 158 15.93 6.27 15.47
N GLU A 159 16.59 6.96 14.53
CA GLU A 159 16.27 8.34 14.19
C GLU A 159 14.83 8.49 13.67
N VAL A 160 14.39 7.56 12.83
CA VAL A 160 13.03 7.55 12.29
C VAL A 160 12.05 7.16 13.38
N GLN A 161 12.36 6.16 14.21
CA GLN A 161 11.53 5.73 15.33
C GLN A 161 11.26 6.88 16.31
N ALA A 162 12.28 7.65 16.69
CA ALA A 162 12.15 8.76 17.64
C ALA A 162 11.15 9.85 17.19
N ARG A 163 10.85 9.92 15.89
CA ARG A 163 9.90 10.89 15.32
C ARG A 163 8.68 10.24 14.66
N PHE A 164 8.45 8.96 14.93
CA PHE A 164 7.36 8.22 14.27
C PHE A 164 6.03 8.55 14.95
N ASP A 165 5.12 9.13 14.17
CA ASP A 165 3.76 9.39 14.65
C ASP A 165 2.98 8.06 14.73
N THR A 166 2.02 7.97 15.64
CA THR A 166 1.14 6.78 15.74
C THR A 166 0.46 6.51 14.40
N PRO A 167 0.52 5.27 13.88
CA PRO A 167 -0.19 4.91 12.67
C PRO A 167 -1.69 5.24 12.77
N PRO A 168 -2.35 5.52 11.63
CA PRO A 168 -3.78 5.84 11.66
C PRO A 168 -4.59 4.63 12.17
N PRO A 169 -5.70 4.85 12.89
CA PRO A 169 -6.47 3.77 13.51
C PRO A 169 -7.10 2.80 12.51
N ASN A 170 -7.27 3.22 11.27
CA ASN A 170 -7.75 2.39 10.17
C ASN A 170 -6.62 1.69 9.37
N ALA A 171 -5.39 1.74 9.85
CA ALA A 171 -4.30 1.01 9.21
C ALA A 171 -4.42 -0.49 9.49
N LEU A 172 -4.26 -1.29 8.45
CA LEU A 172 -4.03 -2.72 8.62
C LEU A 172 -2.64 -2.92 9.26
N VAL A 173 -2.63 -3.45 10.48
CA VAL A 173 -1.38 -3.74 11.20
C VAL A 173 -0.93 -5.15 10.87
N VAL A 174 0.29 -5.29 10.35
CA VAL A 174 0.89 -6.57 10.00
C VAL A 174 2.20 -6.74 10.76
N ASN A 175 2.32 -7.82 11.52
CA ASN A 175 3.57 -8.18 12.18
C ASN A 175 4.64 -8.49 11.11
N ALA A 176 5.63 -7.61 11.00
CA ALA A 176 6.74 -7.75 10.05
C ALA A 176 7.99 -8.44 10.67
N ASN A 177 7.88 -8.95 11.90
CA ASN A 177 8.90 -9.78 12.54
C ASN A 177 8.69 -11.28 12.22
N GLN A 178 8.42 -11.60 10.97
CA GLN A 178 8.25 -12.97 10.47
C GLN A 178 8.86 -13.06 9.06
N PRO A 179 8.92 -14.26 8.45
CA PRO A 179 9.47 -14.44 7.11
C PRO A 179 8.79 -13.51 6.09
N ALA A 180 9.58 -12.91 5.20
CA ALA A 180 9.07 -11.96 4.21
C ALA A 180 7.97 -12.53 3.32
N ALA A 181 8.04 -13.83 3.00
CA ALA A 181 7.01 -14.52 2.21
C ALA A 181 5.64 -14.53 2.91
N ASP A 182 5.62 -14.74 4.23
CA ASP A 182 4.38 -14.74 5.02
C ASP A 182 3.78 -13.34 5.12
N VAL A 183 4.63 -12.32 5.35
CA VAL A 183 4.20 -10.91 5.36
C VAL A 183 3.58 -10.54 4.01
N CYS A 184 4.23 -10.90 2.90
CA CYS A 184 3.73 -10.64 1.55
C CYS A 184 2.37 -11.31 1.32
N ARG A 185 2.25 -12.59 1.67
CA ARG A 185 1.00 -13.36 1.52
C ARG A 185 -0.14 -12.70 2.29
N ILE A 186 0.07 -12.38 3.58
CA ILE A 186 -0.95 -11.72 4.43
C ILE A 186 -1.40 -10.40 3.81
N VAL A 187 -0.46 -9.57 3.36
CA VAL A 187 -0.80 -8.25 2.77
C VAL A 187 -1.51 -8.40 1.44
N VAL A 188 -1.04 -9.29 0.57
CA VAL A 188 -1.66 -9.52 -0.75
C VAL A 188 -3.09 -10.03 -0.59
N ASP A 189 -3.32 -11.01 0.29
CA ASP A 189 -4.65 -11.57 0.54
C ASP A 189 -5.61 -10.52 1.09
N ALA A 190 -5.16 -9.70 2.05
CA ALA A 190 -5.95 -8.61 2.63
C ALA A 190 -6.33 -7.56 1.58
N VAL A 191 -5.37 -7.10 0.77
CA VAL A 191 -5.61 -6.10 -0.28
C VAL A 191 -6.52 -6.67 -1.37
N ALA A 192 -6.34 -7.92 -1.77
CA ALA A 192 -7.20 -8.59 -2.73
C ALA A 192 -8.65 -8.72 -2.21
N GLY A 193 -8.82 -9.00 -0.91
CA GLY A 193 -10.13 -9.01 -0.25
C GLY A 193 -10.83 -7.66 -0.32
N ILE A 194 -10.14 -6.59 0.06
CA ILE A 194 -10.66 -5.22 0.02
C ILE A 194 -11.08 -4.81 -1.40
N ARG A 195 -10.25 -5.12 -2.41
CA ARG A 195 -10.57 -4.82 -3.83
C ARG A 195 -11.83 -5.51 -4.34
N ARG A 196 -12.16 -6.68 -3.81
CA ARG A 196 -13.40 -7.41 -4.16
C ARG A 196 -14.63 -6.93 -3.40
N GLY A 197 -14.50 -5.92 -2.53
CA GLY A 197 -15.61 -5.42 -1.71
C GLY A 197 -15.94 -6.31 -0.51
N SER A 198 -15.11 -7.30 -0.16
CA SER A 198 -15.24 -8.02 1.11
C SER A 198 -14.70 -7.14 2.24
N PRO A 199 -15.47 -6.92 3.35
CA PRO A 199 -14.93 -6.22 4.51
C PRO A 199 -13.70 -6.97 5.02
N ALA A 200 -12.69 -6.21 5.44
CA ALA A 200 -11.50 -6.79 6.09
C ALA A 200 -11.97 -7.65 7.27
N ASN A 201 -11.75 -8.95 7.20
CA ASN A 201 -12.17 -9.88 8.22
C ASN A 201 -11.39 -9.57 9.51
N ASP A 202 -12.09 -9.48 10.62
CA ASP A 202 -11.53 -9.24 11.96
C ASP A 202 -10.32 -10.15 12.18
N ALA A 203 -9.15 -9.55 12.40
CA ALA A 203 -7.99 -10.27 12.87
C ALA A 203 -8.36 -10.96 14.21
N PRO A 204 -8.02 -12.23 14.43
CA PRO A 204 -8.32 -12.88 15.69
C PRO A 204 -7.64 -12.12 16.82
N GLN A 205 -8.44 -11.53 17.70
CA GLN A 205 -7.97 -10.98 18.96
C GLN A 205 -7.40 -12.14 19.76
N GLY A 206 -6.06 -12.19 19.85
CA GLY A 206 -5.37 -13.14 20.70
C GLY A 206 -5.84 -12.95 22.15
N GLY A 207 -6.65 -13.90 22.61
CA GLY A 207 -7.04 -13.96 24.00
C GLY A 207 -5.79 -14.14 24.87
N VAL A 208 -5.60 -13.20 25.77
CA VAL A 208 -4.67 -13.32 26.90
C VAL A 208 -5.42 -14.16 27.94
N ALA A 209 -4.91 -15.32 28.24
CA ALA A 209 -5.17 -16.07 29.45
C ALA A 209 -3.94 -16.06 30.33
#